data_e76699aaf553b33a95bfd1660e435a74
#
_entry.id   e76699aaf553b33a95bfd1660e435a74
#
_cell.length_a   1.000
_cell.length_b   1.000
_cell.length_c   1.000
_cell.angle_alpha   90.00
_cell.angle_beta   90.00
_cell.angle_gamma   90.00
#
_symmetry.space_group_name_H-M   'P 1'
#
loop_
_entity.id
_entity.type
_entity.pdbx_description
1 polymer ?
#
loop_
_entity_poly.entity_id
_entity_poly.type
_entity_poly.pdbx_seq_one_letter_code
_entity_poly.pdbx_strand_id
1 'polypeptide(L)'
;MKRTLVLVACLALIAVGAQVALRRARAAETSALAEGTFAALGGVRSLVSEVIWFRADRLQEEGRYVELQLLATTLTAMEPHTPEIWSYAAWNLAYNISVMMPTPEDRWRWVLAGISLLRDKGLKLNPGDPELCRELAWLFELKIAADVDSSAGAYRDLWRAHVEDVRARGAWSELGMDEAKKNAIECATGLDDWTDAALSAIYWASEGLAKAKGVDRARLLSIIRQSTILYQRRKAALGIQPEA
;
A
#
# COMPACT_ATOMS: atom_id res chain seq x y z
N MET A 1 19.87 20.00 -25.14
CA MET A 1 20.14 18.60 -25.52
C MET A 1 21.49 18.06 -25.03
N LYS A 2 22.66 18.64 -25.35
CA LYS A 2 23.97 18.10 -24.93
C LYS A 2 24.14 18.01 -23.40
N ARG A 3 23.69 19.01 -22.62
CA ARG A 3 23.80 19.03 -21.13
C ARG A 3 22.92 17.98 -20.45
N THR A 4 21.71 17.72 -20.99
CA THR A 4 20.81 16.68 -20.46
C THR A 4 21.33 15.28 -20.72
N LEU A 5 21.97 15.04 -21.89
CA LEU A 5 22.61 13.77 -22.20
C LEU A 5 23.81 13.46 -21.30
N VAL A 6 24.59 14.48 -20.96
CA VAL A 6 25.72 14.32 -20.04
C VAL A 6 25.25 14.01 -18.62
N LEU A 7 24.19 14.68 -18.14
CA LEU A 7 23.58 14.38 -16.83
C LEU A 7 23.02 12.97 -16.75
N VAL A 8 22.31 12.52 -17.78
CA VAL A 8 21.77 11.16 -17.85
C VAL A 8 22.88 10.12 -17.90
N ALA A 9 23.96 10.38 -18.67
CA ALA A 9 25.11 9.47 -18.70
C ALA A 9 25.85 9.41 -17.35
N CYS A 10 26.03 10.54 -16.66
CA CYS A 10 26.61 10.55 -15.32
C CYS A 10 25.73 9.82 -14.29
N LEU A 11 24.41 9.99 -14.33
CA LEU A 11 23.48 9.27 -13.46
C LEU A 11 23.46 7.77 -13.75
N ALA A 12 23.52 7.37 -15.02
CA ALA A 12 23.62 5.95 -15.40
C ALA A 12 24.94 5.33 -14.92
N LEU A 13 26.05 6.04 -15.03
CA LEU A 13 27.35 5.58 -14.51
C LEU A 13 27.36 5.46 -12.97
N ILE A 14 26.73 6.41 -12.28
CA ILE A 14 26.56 6.36 -10.82
C ILE A 14 25.68 5.17 -10.41
N ALA A 15 24.57 4.94 -11.12
CA ALA A 15 23.67 3.82 -10.85
C ALA A 15 24.35 2.46 -11.11
N VAL A 16 25.11 2.33 -12.20
CA VAL A 16 25.91 1.12 -12.49
C VAL A 16 27.00 0.93 -11.46
N GLY A 17 27.70 1.99 -11.07
CA GLY A 17 28.72 1.96 -10.01
C GLY A 17 28.15 1.52 -8.67
N ALA A 18 26.96 2.05 -8.29
CA ALA A 18 26.25 1.67 -7.07
C ALA A 18 25.79 0.19 -7.11
N GLN A 19 25.31 -0.30 -8.24
CA GLN A 19 24.92 -1.71 -8.39
C GLN A 19 26.11 -2.67 -8.32
N VAL A 20 27.25 -2.30 -8.91
CA VAL A 20 28.49 -3.09 -8.83
C VAL A 20 29.02 -3.11 -7.40
N ALA A 21 28.98 -1.96 -6.71
CA ALA A 21 29.39 -1.86 -5.31
C ALA A 21 28.48 -2.68 -4.39
N LEU A 22 27.16 -2.65 -4.60
CA LEU A 22 26.18 -3.47 -3.86
C LEU A 22 26.38 -4.98 -4.08
N ARG A 23 26.72 -5.40 -5.30
CA ARG A 23 27.04 -6.81 -5.60
C ARG A 23 28.32 -7.25 -4.93
N ARG A 24 29.35 -6.38 -4.89
CA ARG A 24 30.63 -6.66 -4.19
C ARG A 24 30.47 -6.64 -2.67
N ALA A 25 29.66 -5.75 -2.11
CA ALA A 25 29.37 -5.69 -0.68
C ALA A 25 28.62 -6.93 -0.17
N ARG A 26 27.70 -7.50 -0.97
CA ARG A 26 27.04 -8.78 -0.67
C ARG A 26 27.99 -9.98 -0.67
N ALA A 27 29.13 -9.88 -1.35
CA ALA A 27 30.15 -10.94 -1.41
C ALA A 27 31.24 -10.83 -0.34
N ALA A 28 31.27 -9.72 0.42
CA ALA A 28 32.31 -9.43 1.43
C ALA A 28 31.69 -9.29 2.83
N GLU A 29 31.13 -10.36 3.37
CA GLU A 29 30.40 -10.42 4.66
C GLU A 29 31.30 -10.38 5.92
N THR A 30 32.57 -10.00 5.84
CA THR A 30 33.45 -9.96 7.03
C THR A 30 34.55 -8.89 6.93
N SER A 31 34.34 -7.66 7.35
CA SER A 31 35.37 -6.83 8.02
C SER A 31 34.90 -5.41 8.38
N ALA A 32 35.54 -4.77 9.36
CA ALA A 32 35.31 -3.39 9.83
C ALA A 32 35.45 -2.31 8.72
N LEU A 33 36.08 -2.63 7.59
CA LEU A 33 36.11 -1.81 6.38
C LEU A 33 34.74 -1.72 5.69
N ALA A 34 33.83 -2.67 5.94
CA ALA A 34 32.46 -2.66 5.40
C ALA A 34 31.63 -1.54 6.02
N GLU A 35 31.76 -1.24 7.32
CA GLU A 35 30.95 -0.21 7.99
C GLU A 35 31.19 1.19 7.43
N GLY A 36 32.43 1.56 7.17
CA GLY A 36 32.78 2.85 6.55
C GLY A 36 32.31 2.96 5.11
N THR A 37 32.34 1.85 4.36
CA THR A 37 31.84 1.78 2.98
C THR A 37 30.31 1.80 2.92
N PHE A 38 29.64 1.17 3.89
CA PHE A 38 28.18 1.22 4.02
C PHE A 38 27.66 2.63 4.35
N ALA A 39 28.36 3.39 5.20
CA ALA A 39 28.02 4.77 5.51
C ALA A 39 28.18 5.69 4.29
N ALA A 40 29.26 5.52 3.51
CA ALA A 40 29.48 6.26 2.27
C ALA A 40 28.47 5.89 1.18
N LEU A 41 28.14 4.60 1.04
CA LEU A 41 27.09 4.11 0.11
C LEU A 41 25.70 4.54 0.53
N GLY A 42 25.42 4.66 1.85
CA GLY A 42 24.17 5.21 2.38
C GLY A 42 23.94 6.66 1.95
N GLY A 43 25.00 7.49 1.98
CA GLY A 43 24.93 8.87 1.51
C GLY A 43 24.63 8.99 0.01
N VAL A 44 25.28 8.19 -0.84
CA VAL A 44 24.99 8.15 -2.29
C VAL A 44 23.58 7.66 -2.56
N ARG A 45 23.11 6.66 -1.82
CA ARG A 45 21.77 6.13 -1.95
C ARG A 45 20.70 7.18 -1.61
N SER A 46 20.89 7.94 -0.53
CA SER A 46 20.00 9.03 -0.14
C SER A 46 19.93 10.12 -1.22
N LEU A 47 21.06 10.53 -1.79
CA LEU A 47 21.09 11.50 -2.89
C LEU A 47 20.38 10.99 -4.15
N VAL A 48 20.52 9.71 -4.48
CA VAL A 48 19.81 9.11 -5.61
C VAL A 48 18.32 9.08 -5.35
N SER A 49 17.91 8.74 -4.13
CA SER A 49 16.49 8.78 -3.73
C SER A 49 15.91 10.18 -3.85
N GLU A 50 16.60 11.23 -3.40
CA GLU A 50 16.16 12.61 -3.55
C GLU A 50 15.93 13.01 -5.02
N VAL A 51 16.87 12.64 -5.91
CA VAL A 51 16.72 12.90 -7.36
C VAL A 51 15.52 12.15 -7.94
N ILE A 52 15.30 10.92 -7.52
CA ILE A 52 14.15 10.12 -7.96
C ILE A 52 12.84 10.73 -7.45
N TRP A 53 12.79 11.20 -6.19
CA TRP A 53 11.64 11.90 -5.64
C TRP A 53 11.32 13.17 -6.42
N PHE A 54 12.31 13.99 -6.70
CA PHE A 54 12.13 15.20 -7.53
C PHE A 54 11.60 14.88 -8.94
N ARG A 55 12.06 13.75 -9.50
CA ARG A 55 11.56 13.26 -10.79
C ARG A 55 10.12 12.73 -10.68
N ALA A 56 9.77 12.08 -9.57
CA ALA A 56 8.45 11.57 -9.31
C ALA A 56 7.41 12.69 -9.22
N ASP A 57 7.71 13.77 -8.46
CA ASP A 57 6.86 14.95 -8.35
C ASP A 57 6.58 15.55 -9.72
N ARG A 58 7.63 15.69 -10.53
CA ARG A 58 7.50 16.23 -11.88
C ARG A 58 6.64 15.35 -12.81
N LEU A 59 6.79 14.03 -12.74
CA LEU A 59 5.96 13.11 -13.51
C LEU A 59 4.50 13.15 -13.07
N GLN A 60 4.27 13.37 -11.78
CA GLN A 60 2.92 13.56 -11.24
C GLN A 60 2.29 14.85 -11.77
N GLU A 61 3.02 15.96 -11.76
CA GLU A 61 2.58 17.25 -12.34
C GLU A 61 2.29 17.14 -13.85
N GLU A 62 3.10 16.35 -14.58
CA GLU A 62 2.94 16.08 -16.01
C GLU A 62 1.82 15.07 -16.31
N GLY A 63 1.20 14.42 -15.29
CA GLY A 63 0.18 13.37 -15.46
C GLY A 63 0.73 12.04 -16.01
N ARG A 64 2.02 11.80 -15.94
CA ARG A 64 2.72 10.62 -16.49
C ARG A 64 2.79 9.49 -15.47
N TYR A 65 1.63 9.06 -15.00
CA TYR A 65 1.49 8.14 -13.87
C TYR A 65 2.08 6.74 -14.09
N VAL A 66 2.15 6.26 -15.33
CA VAL A 66 2.76 4.96 -15.65
C VAL A 66 4.29 5.01 -15.45
N GLU A 67 4.92 6.10 -15.88
CA GLU A 67 6.36 6.31 -15.66
C GLU A 67 6.65 6.57 -14.19
N LEU A 68 5.76 7.29 -13.51
CA LEU A 68 5.80 7.48 -12.07
C LEU A 68 5.78 6.13 -11.32
N GLN A 69 4.94 5.19 -11.74
CA GLN A 69 4.89 3.85 -11.15
C GLN A 69 6.20 3.07 -11.31
N LEU A 70 6.87 3.21 -12.44
CA LEU A 70 8.18 2.59 -12.66
C LEU A 70 9.24 3.14 -11.69
N LEU A 71 9.24 4.47 -11.47
CA LEU A 71 10.12 5.11 -10.47
C LEU A 71 9.80 4.66 -9.05
N ALA A 72 8.51 4.63 -8.69
CA ALA A 72 8.07 4.16 -7.37
C ALA A 72 8.50 2.70 -7.11
N THR A 73 8.41 1.84 -8.12
CA THR A 73 8.92 0.45 -8.03
C THR A 73 10.44 0.42 -7.81
N THR A 74 11.18 1.33 -8.45
CA THR A 74 12.63 1.44 -8.24
C THR A 74 12.94 1.91 -6.82
N LEU A 75 12.22 2.90 -6.30
CA LEU A 75 12.37 3.39 -4.93
C LEU A 75 12.07 2.30 -3.89
N THR A 76 10.98 1.53 -4.06
CA THR A 76 10.67 0.43 -3.12
C THR A 76 11.75 -0.64 -3.11
N ALA A 77 12.46 -0.86 -4.22
CA ALA A 77 13.59 -1.78 -4.28
C ALA A 77 14.86 -1.20 -3.62
N MET A 78 15.04 0.12 -3.68
CA MET A 78 16.18 0.81 -3.06
C MET A 78 15.99 1.00 -1.56
N GLU A 79 14.78 1.35 -1.13
CA GLU A 79 14.44 1.68 0.25
C GLU A 79 13.24 0.85 0.74
N PRO A 80 13.40 -0.48 0.88
CA PRO A 80 12.29 -1.39 1.17
C PRO A 80 11.70 -1.21 2.57
N HIS A 81 12.41 -0.53 3.48
CA HIS A 81 11.99 -0.28 4.84
C HIS A 81 11.50 1.17 5.07
N THR A 82 11.19 1.89 3.99
CA THR A 82 10.61 3.24 4.03
C THR A 82 9.12 3.16 3.68
N PRO A 83 8.22 3.18 4.67
CA PRO A 83 6.78 2.99 4.48
C PRO A 83 6.15 3.99 3.51
N GLU A 84 6.59 5.24 3.53
CA GLU A 84 6.08 6.32 2.70
C GLU A 84 6.17 6.02 1.20
N ILE A 85 7.23 5.31 0.79
CA ILE A 85 7.42 4.94 -0.62
C ILE A 85 6.39 3.90 -1.06
N TRP A 86 6.08 2.93 -0.21
CA TRP A 86 5.06 1.93 -0.47
C TRP A 86 3.67 2.54 -0.54
N SER A 87 3.38 3.44 0.42
CA SER A 87 2.13 4.21 0.49
C SER A 87 1.92 5.03 -0.78
N TYR A 88 2.93 5.78 -1.20
CA TYR A 88 2.90 6.58 -2.42
C TYR A 88 2.70 5.73 -3.68
N ALA A 89 3.44 4.61 -3.80
CA ALA A 89 3.33 3.70 -4.94
C ALA A 89 1.92 3.08 -5.04
N ALA A 90 1.36 2.64 -3.93
CA ALA A 90 0.02 2.06 -3.88
C ALA A 90 -1.07 3.09 -4.18
N TRP A 91 -0.93 4.31 -3.62
CA TRP A 91 -1.82 5.43 -3.90
C TRP A 91 -1.84 5.78 -5.39
N ASN A 92 -0.67 5.83 -6.04
CA ASN A 92 -0.57 6.10 -7.47
C ASN A 92 -1.32 5.04 -8.31
N LEU A 93 -1.20 3.76 -7.97
CA LEU A 93 -1.95 2.69 -8.63
C LEU A 93 -3.46 2.86 -8.45
N ALA A 94 -3.90 3.02 -7.18
CA ALA A 94 -5.31 2.97 -6.82
C ALA A 94 -6.09 4.25 -7.15
N TYR A 95 -5.44 5.42 -7.17
CA TYR A 95 -6.11 6.70 -7.37
C TYR A 95 -5.76 7.39 -8.69
N ASN A 96 -4.49 7.35 -9.13
CA ASN A 96 -4.09 8.04 -10.36
C ASN A 96 -4.29 7.15 -11.59
N ILE A 97 -3.70 5.95 -11.59
CA ILE A 97 -3.75 5.07 -12.76
C ILE A 97 -5.14 4.47 -12.93
N SER A 98 -5.78 4.04 -11.84
CA SER A 98 -7.10 3.42 -11.92
C SER A 98 -8.14 4.30 -12.63
N VAL A 99 -8.18 5.60 -12.31
CA VAL A 99 -9.17 6.52 -12.89
C VAL A 99 -8.95 6.83 -14.37
N MET A 100 -7.77 6.51 -14.90
CA MET A 100 -7.48 6.61 -16.34
C MET A 100 -8.07 5.45 -17.15
N MET A 101 -8.50 4.39 -16.49
CA MET A 101 -9.04 3.21 -17.16
C MET A 101 -10.51 3.42 -17.53
N PRO A 102 -10.94 2.94 -18.71
CA PRO A 102 -12.28 3.19 -19.22
C PRO A 102 -13.39 2.44 -18.47
N THR A 103 -13.11 1.21 -18.02
CA THR A 103 -14.12 0.36 -17.38
C THR A 103 -13.90 0.21 -15.89
N PRO A 104 -14.96 -0.02 -15.08
CA PRO A 104 -14.81 -0.30 -13.65
C PRO A 104 -13.94 -1.53 -13.36
N GLU A 105 -14.01 -2.56 -14.21
CA GLU A 105 -13.23 -3.80 -14.07
C GLU A 105 -11.74 -3.54 -14.30
N ASP A 106 -11.38 -2.72 -15.29
CA ASP A 106 -9.98 -2.32 -15.51
C ASP A 106 -9.49 -1.42 -14.39
N ARG A 107 -10.32 -0.50 -13.89
CA ARG A 107 -10.03 0.31 -12.70
C ARG A 107 -9.77 -0.57 -11.48
N TRP A 108 -10.62 -1.57 -11.27
CA TRP A 108 -10.49 -2.53 -10.17
C TRP A 108 -9.14 -3.25 -10.15
N ARG A 109 -8.63 -3.66 -11.31
CA ARG A 109 -7.31 -4.29 -11.40
C ARG A 109 -6.20 -3.42 -10.80
N TRP A 110 -6.26 -2.12 -11.02
CA TRP A 110 -5.28 -1.18 -10.49
C TRP A 110 -5.51 -0.89 -9.00
N VAL A 111 -6.75 -0.83 -8.55
CA VAL A 111 -7.08 -0.74 -7.12
C VAL A 111 -6.56 -1.96 -6.38
N LEU A 112 -6.84 -3.15 -6.90
CA LEU A 112 -6.37 -4.42 -6.33
C LEU A 112 -4.84 -4.53 -6.36
N ALA A 113 -4.18 -4.03 -7.41
CA ALA A 113 -2.72 -3.97 -7.48
C ALA A 113 -2.13 -3.07 -6.38
N GLY A 114 -2.76 -1.93 -6.06
CA GLY A 114 -2.36 -1.08 -4.93
C GLY A 114 -2.52 -1.79 -3.57
N ILE A 115 -3.64 -2.45 -3.35
CA ILE A 115 -3.89 -3.27 -2.16
C ILE A 115 -2.84 -4.37 -2.02
N SER A 116 -2.60 -5.13 -3.09
CA SER A 116 -1.61 -6.22 -3.10
C SER A 116 -0.18 -5.70 -2.89
N LEU A 117 0.14 -4.52 -3.40
CA LEU A 117 1.46 -3.92 -3.20
C LEU A 117 1.72 -3.64 -1.72
N LEU A 118 0.76 -3.03 -1.02
CA LEU A 118 0.87 -2.77 0.43
C LEU A 118 0.86 -4.06 1.24
N ARG A 119 -0.11 -4.94 0.99
CA ARG A 119 -0.35 -6.17 1.75
C ARG A 119 0.77 -7.18 1.55
N ASP A 120 1.07 -7.51 0.28
CA ASP A 120 1.88 -8.68 -0.07
C ASP A 120 3.38 -8.35 -0.16
N LYS A 121 3.75 -7.07 -0.24
CA LYS A 121 5.14 -6.63 -0.33
C LYS A 121 5.50 -5.65 0.78
N GLY A 122 4.82 -4.51 0.88
CA GLY A 122 5.12 -3.48 1.86
C GLY A 122 5.09 -4.00 3.30
N LEU A 123 3.96 -4.60 3.71
CA LEU A 123 3.79 -5.16 5.06
C LEU A 123 4.61 -6.42 5.33
N LYS A 124 5.03 -7.18 4.30
CA LYS A 124 5.97 -8.29 4.51
C LYS A 124 7.37 -7.81 4.91
N LEU A 125 7.79 -6.66 4.36
CA LEU A 125 9.09 -6.06 4.67
C LEU A 125 9.03 -5.13 5.88
N ASN A 126 7.85 -4.61 6.21
CA ASN A 126 7.58 -3.70 7.32
C ASN A 126 6.38 -4.21 8.16
N PRO A 127 6.50 -5.34 8.87
CA PRO A 127 5.37 -6.00 9.51
C PRO A 127 4.68 -5.10 10.54
N GLY A 128 3.38 -4.92 10.41
CA GLY A 128 2.55 -4.14 11.33
C GLY A 128 2.93 -2.65 11.39
N ASP A 129 3.55 -2.12 10.34
CA ASP A 129 3.84 -0.70 10.26
C ASP A 129 2.52 0.11 10.25
N PRO A 130 2.37 1.12 11.14
CA PRO A 130 1.12 1.86 11.28
C PRO A 130 0.72 2.66 10.04
N GLU A 131 1.68 3.17 9.29
CA GLU A 131 1.40 3.94 8.08
C GLU A 131 0.90 3.03 6.97
N LEU A 132 1.57 1.91 6.72
CA LEU A 132 1.14 0.95 5.69
C LEU A 132 -0.22 0.33 6.03
N CYS A 133 -0.45 0.00 7.30
CA CYS A 133 -1.76 -0.49 7.76
C CYS A 133 -2.85 0.58 7.58
N ARG A 134 -2.53 1.84 7.86
CA ARG A 134 -3.45 2.97 7.66
C ARG A 134 -3.80 3.16 6.18
N GLU A 135 -2.80 3.18 5.30
CA GLU A 135 -3.03 3.35 3.86
C GLU A 135 -3.85 2.20 3.29
N LEU A 136 -3.56 0.97 3.71
CA LEU A 136 -4.32 -0.19 3.29
C LEU A 136 -5.78 -0.13 3.80
N ALA A 137 -5.97 0.22 5.06
CA ALA A 137 -7.30 0.43 5.64
C ALA A 137 -8.05 1.55 4.93
N TRP A 138 -7.38 2.64 4.59
CA TRP A 138 -7.95 3.78 3.90
C TRP A 138 -8.36 3.46 2.46
N LEU A 139 -7.60 2.62 1.74
CA LEU A 139 -8.02 2.11 0.43
C LEU A 139 -9.35 1.34 0.54
N PHE A 140 -9.50 0.48 1.53
CA PHE A 140 -10.75 -0.25 1.74
C PHE A 140 -11.90 0.67 2.14
N GLU A 141 -11.66 1.64 3.04
CA GLU A 141 -12.67 2.59 3.50
C GLU A 141 -13.15 3.50 2.38
N LEU A 142 -12.25 4.28 1.76
CA LEU A 142 -12.63 5.36 0.86
C LEU A 142 -12.76 4.92 -0.59
N LYS A 143 -11.89 4.04 -1.08
CA LYS A 143 -11.92 3.65 -2.48
C LYS A 143 -13.00 2.60 -2.79
N ILE A 144 -13.29 1.72 -1.81
CA ILE A 144 -14.23 0.61 -2.01
C ILE A 144 -15.51 0.80 -1.19
N ALA A 145 -15.39 0.97 0.14
CA ALA A 145 -16.56 0.98 1.02
C ALA A 145 -17.38 2.26 0.91
N ALA A 146 -16.78 3.45 0.84
CA ALA A 146 -17.49 4.70 0.74
C ALA A 146 -17.92 5.01 -0.71
N ASP A 147 -18.96 5.83 -0.88
CA ASP A 147 -19.43 6.28 -2.19
C ASP A 147 -18.68 7.55 -2.66
N VAL A 148 -17.34 7.52 -2.57
CA VAL A 148 -16.45 8.64 -3.00
C VAL A 148 -16.03 8.49 -4.46
N ASP A 149 -15.78 7.26 -4.90
CA ASP A 149 -15.41 6.96 -6.28
C ASP A 149 -16.66 6.59 -7.10
N SER A 150 -16.74 7.08 -8.33
CA SER A 150 -17.88 6.78 -9.23
C SER A 150 -18.05 5.29 -9.55
N SER A 151 -16.99 4.50 -9.37
CA SER A 151 -16.99 3.03 -9.56
C SER A 151 -17.08 2.26 -8.23
N ALA A 152 -17.27 2.93 -7.09
CA ALA A 152 -17.28 2.28 -5.78
C ALA A 152 -18.31 1.14 -5.67
N GLY A 153 -19.47 1.28 -6.28
CA GLY A 153 -20.47 0.21 -6.36
C GLY A 153 -19.92 -1.06 -7.01
N ALA A 154 -19.31 -0.91 -8.20
CA ALA A 154 -18.69 -2.03 -8.90
C ALA A 154 -17.53 -2.63 -8.11
N TYR A 155 -16.72 -1.81 -7.44
CA TYR A 155 -15.63 -2.31 -6.59
C TYR A 155 -16.14 -3.14 -5.42
N ARG A 156 -17.25 -2.73 -4.79
CA ARG A 156 -17.88 -3.51 -3.71
C ARG A 156 -18.39 -4.87 -4.20
N ASP A 157 -18.99 -4.92 -5.37
CA ASP A 157 -19.47 -6.18 -5.95
C ASP A 157 -18.31 -7.12 -6.31
N LEU A 158 -17.24 -6.59 -6.90
CA LEU A 158 -16.03 -7.35 -7.23
C LEU A 158 -15.29 -7.81 -5.97
N TRP A 159 -15.22 -6.98 -4.92
CA TRP A 159 -14.65 -7.36 -3.64
C TRP A 159 -15.47 -8.46 -2.97
N ARG A 160 -16.81 -8.31 -2.95
CA ARG A 160 -17.71 -9.34 -2.42
C ARG A 160 -17.48 -10.68 -3.09
N ALA A 161 -17.52 -10.72 -4.41
CA ALA A 161 -17.31 -11.94 -5.17
C ALA A 161 -15.92 -12.59 -4.87
N HIS A 162 -14.89 -11.76 -4.72
CA HIS A 162 -13.55 -12.23 -4.36
C HIS A 162 -13.53 -12.84 -2.95
N VAL A 163 -14.15 -12.20 -1.96
CA VAL A 163 -14.20 -12.73 -0.59
C VAL A 163 -15.06 -13.99 -0.49
N GLU A 164 -16.17 -14.05 -1.23
CA GLU A 164 -17.03 -15.26 -1.29
C GLU A 164 -16.27 -16.46 -1.86
N ASP A 165 -15.48 -16.27 -2.92
CA ASP A 165 -14.62 -17.31 -3.49
C ASP A 165 -13.55 -17.77 -2.49
N VAL A 166 -12.84 -16.85 -1.85
CA VAL A 166 -11.86 -17.13 -0.81
C VAL A 166 -12.49 -17.89 0.36
N ARG A 167 -13.66 -17.45 0.81
CA ARG A 167 -14.42 -18.10 1.90
C ARG A 167 -14.84 -19.52 1.53
N ALA A 168 -15.35 -19.73 0.33
CA ALA A 168 -15.77 -21.05 -0.15
C ALA A 168 -14.62 -22.05 -0.20
N ARG A 169 -13.40 -21.57 -0.43
CA ARG A 169 -12.16 -22.37 -0.43
C ARG A 169 -11.50 -22.49 0.94
N GLY A 170 -11.98 -21.77 1.95
CA GLY A 170 -11.34 -21.70 3.27
C GLY A 170 -9.96 -21.02 3.25
N ALA A 171 -9.69 -20.17 2.28
CA ALA A 171 -8.37 -19.63 1.96
C ALA A 171 -8.16 -18.19 2.47
N TRP A 172 -8.57 -17.88 3.69
CA TRP A 172 -8.49 -16.52 4.28
C TRP A 172 -7.08 -15.89 4.22
N SER A 173 -6.03 -16.72 4.23
CA SER A 173 -4.65 -16.25 4.09
C SER A 173 -4.39 -15.55 2.75
N GLU A 174 -5.19 -15.80 1.71
CA GLU A 174 -5.08 -15.11 0.42
C GLU A 174 -5.49 -13.63 0.52
N LEU A 175 -6.34 -13.29 1.49
CA LEU A 175 -6.66 -11.91 1.83
C LEU A 175 -5.59 -11.24 2.71
N GLY A 176 -4.54 -11.98 3.10
CA GLY A 176 -3.50 -11.52 4.03
C GLY A 176 -3.99 -11.38 5.46
N MET A 177 -5.15 -11.96 5.79
CA MET A 177 -5.77 -11.86 7.10
C MET A 177 -5.47 -13.10 7.95
N ASP A 178 -5.15 -12.86 9.22
CA ASP A 178 -5.05 -13.88 10.25
C ASP A 178 -6.45 -14.23 10.76
N GLU A 179 -6.81 -15.51 10.73
CA GLU A 179 -8.16 -15.97 11.08
C GLU A 179 -8.48 -15.76 12.57
N ALA A 180 -7.50 -15.91 13.45
CA ALA A 180 -7.70 -15.69 14.88
C ALA A 180 -7.99 -14.23 15.18
N LYS A 181 -7.30 -13.30 14.51
CA LYS A 181 -7.55 -11.86 14.66
C LYS A 181 -8.88 -11.45 14.03
N LYS A 182 -9.23 -12.04 12.89
CA LYS A 182 -10.54 -11.88 12.27
C LYS A 182 -11.63 -12.23 13.28
N ASN A 183 -11.57 -13.42 13.86
CA ASN A 183 -12.53 -13.90 14.85
C ASN A 183 -12.57 -13.03 16.12
N ALA A 184 -11.42 -12.50 16.56
CA ALA A 184 -11.37 -11.56 17.67
C ALA A 184 -12.11 -10.24 17.38
N ILE A 185 -12.03 -9.73 16.16
CA ILE A 185 -12.79 -8.55 15.72
C ILE A 185 -14.28 -8.86 15.70
N GLU A 186 -14.70 -10.01 15.15
CA GLU A 186 -16.10 -10.46 15.18
C GLU A 186 -16.66 -10.51 16.60
N CYS A 187 -15.93 -11.18 17.51
CA CYS A 187 -16.32 -11.27 18.92
C CYS A 187 -16.41 -9.91 19.63
N ALA A 188 -15.50 -9.00 19.31
CA ALA A 188 -15.44 -7.68 19.96
C ALA A 188 -16.46 -6.68 19.43
N THR A 189 -16.88 -6.83 18.17
CA THR A 189 -17.69 -5.81 17.47
C THR A 189 -19.07 -6.31 17.05
N GLY A 190 -19.29 -7.62 17.00
CA GLY A 190 -20.51 -8.22 16.41
C GLY A 190 -20.61 -8.06 14.88
N LEU A 191 -19.54 -7.66 14.21
CA LEU A 191 -19.52 -7.44 12.76
C LEU A 191 -18.92 -8.70 12.10
N ASP A 192 -19.67 -9.35 11.20
CA ASP A 192 -19.34 -10.69 10.67
C ASP A 192 -19.37 -10.81 9.14
N ASP A 193 -19.89 -9.81 8.43
CA ASP A 193 -19.99 -9.86 6.97
C ASP A 193 -18.71 -9.34 6.30
N TRP A 194 -17.70 -10.20 6.22
CA TRP A 194 -16.42 -9.90 5.59
C TRP A 194 -16.49 -9.64 4.09
N THR A 195 -17.62 -9.88 3.45
CA THR A 195 -17.83 -9.46 2.06
C THR A 195 -17.99 -7.96 1.93
N ASP A 196 -18.28 -7.25 3.04
CA ASP A 196 -18.26 -5.79 3.08
C ASP A 196 -16.81 -5.29 3.30
N ALA A 197 -16.33 -4.47 2.37
CA ALA A 197 -14.99 -3.90 2.41
C ALA A 197 -14.70 -3.06 3.67
N ALA A 198 -15.73 -2.55 4.35
CA ALA A 198 -15.56 -1.83 5.61
C ALA A 198 -14.94 -2.70 6.71
N LEU A 199 -15.24 -4.02 6.73
CA LEU A 199 -14.59 -4.92 7.69
C LEU A 199 -13.10 -5.11 7.39
N SER A 200 -12.73 -5.13 6.11
CA SER A 200 -11.32 -5.14 5.73
C SER A 200 -10.60 -3.86 6.17
N ALA A 201 -11.26 -2.70 6.08
CA ALA A 201 -10.70 -1.45 6.61
C ALA A 201 -10.51 -1.53 8.13
N ILE A 202 -11.49 -2.06 8.87
CA ILE A 202 -11.40 -2.26 10.32
C ILE A 202 -10.25 -3.21 10.68
N TYR A 203 -10.11 -4.33 9.94
CA TYR A 203 -9.04 -5.29 10.16
C TYR A 203 -7.66 -4.63 10.06
N TRP A 204 -7.37 -3.99 8.94
CA TRP A 204 -6.06 -3.40 8.69
C TRP A 204 -5.77 -2.22 9.62
N ALA A 205 -6.78 -1.41 9.94
CA ALA A 205 -6.61 -0.36 10.95
C ALA A 205 -6.30 -0.94 12.33
N SER A 206 -6.93 -2.06 12.71
CA SER A 206 -6.66 -2.75 13.97
C SER A 206 -5.25 -3.33 14.03
N GLU A 207 -4.74 -3.86 12.91
CA GLU A 207 -3.36 -4.34 12.80
C GLU A 207 -2.34 -3.23 13.10
N GLY A 208 -2.55 -2.04 12.52
CA GLY A 208 -1.66 -0.90 12.75
C GLY A 208 -1.67 -0.38 14.19
N LEU A 209 -2.79 -0.55 14.91
CA LEU A 209 -2.94 -0.03 16.29
C LEU A 209 -1.94 -0.63 17.27
N ALA A 210 -1.45 -1.85 17.03
CA ALA A 210 -0.50 -2.52 17.92
C ALA A 210 0.81 -1.73 18.09
N LYS A 211 1.24 -1.01 17.05
CA LYS A 211 2.48 -0.22 17.04
C LYS A 211 2.24 1.29 16.99
N ALA A 212 1.02 1.72 16.68
CA ALA A 212 0.71 3.13 16.49
C ALA A 212 0.72 3.95 17.77
N LYS A 213 1.24 5.17 17.68
CA LYS A 213 1.28 6.15 18.78
C LYS A 213 0.77 7.51 18.29
N GLY A 214 0.39 8.38 19.22
CA GLY A 214 0.05 9.77 18.93
C GLY A 214 -0.98 9.92 17.80
N VAL A 215 -0.62 10.67 16.78
CA VAL A 215 -1.48 11.02 15.64
C VAL A 215 -1.87 9.79 14.82
N ASP A 216 -0.96 8.85 14.59
CA ASP A 216 -1.25 7.65 13.79
C ASP A 216 -2.29 6.77 14.46
N ARG A 217 -2.18 6.62 15.79
CA ARG A 217 -3.20 5.92 16.59
C ARG A 217 -4.57 6.58 16.43
N ALA A 218 -4.64 7.91 16.51
CA ALA A 218 -5.89 8.64 16.37
C ALA A 218 -6.50 8.48 14.96
N ARG A 219 -5.67 8.47 13.92
CA ARG A 219 -6.11 8.25 12.53
C ARG A 219 -6.68 6.83 12.34
N LEU A 220 -5.99 5.81 12.82
CA LEU A 220 -6.45 4.42 12.74
C LEU A 220 -7.77 4.21 13.50
N LEU A 221 -7.92 4.78 14.68
CA LEU A 221 -9.19 4.75 15.43
C LEU A 221 -10.32 5.48 14.69
N SER A 222 -10.00 6.56 13.96
CA SER A 222 -10.99 7.26 13.13
C SER A 222 -11.49 6.36 11.97
N ILE A 223 -10.58 5.65 11.30
CA ILE A 223 -10.92 4.71 10.23
C ILE A 223 -11.83 3.60 10.77
N ILE A 224 -11.47 2.98 11.90
CA ILE A 224 -12.32 1.94 12.54
C ILE A 224 -13.72 2.46 12.80
N ARG A 225 -13.84 3.64 13.42
CA ARG A 225 -15.14 4.22 13.73
C ARG A 225 -15.95 4.53 12.48
N GLN A 226 -15.35 5.14 11.45
CA GLN A 226 -16.05 5.51 10.22
C GLN A 226 -16.45 4.28 9.43
N SER A 227 -15.60 3.29 9.32
CA SER A 227 -15.90 2.02 8.65
C SER A 227 -17.00 1.25 9.36
N THR A 228 -17.06 1.27 10.70
CA THR A 228 -18.14 0.70 11.47
C THR A 228 -19.48 1.38 11.15
N ILE A 229 -19.49 2.72 11.09
CA ILE A 229 -20.69 3.48 10.72
C ILE A 229 -21.13 3.18 9.29
N LEU A 230 -20.21 3.09 8.35
CA LEU A 230 -20.49 2.74 6.95
C LEU A 230 -21.14 1.35 6.86
N TYR A 231 -20.57 0.36 7.53
CA TYR A 231 -21.11 -0.99 7.59
C TYR A 231 -22.53 -1.01 8.15
N GLN A 232 -22.75 -0.40 9.32
CA GLN A 232 -24.05 -0.36 9.99
C GLN A 232 -25.11 0.32 9.12
N ARG A 233 -24.79 1.43 8.46
CA ARG A 233 -25.71 2.12 7.55
C ARG A 233 -26.10 1.23 6.36
N ARG A 234 -25.18 0.47 5.79
CA ARG A 234 -25.51 -0.46 4.70
C ARG A 234 -26.37 -1.62 5.17
N LYS A 235 -26.08 -2.21 6.32
CA LYS A 235 -26.92 -3.26 6.91
C LYS A 235 -28.33 -2.75 7.20
N ALA A 236 -28.47 -1.56 7.75
CA ALA A 236 -29.79 -0.94 7.98
C ALA A 236 -30.55 -0.68 6.68
N ALA A 237 -29.88 -0.23 5.62
CA ALA A 237 -30.49 -0.03 4.31
C ALA A 237 -30.97 -1.34 3.66
N LEU A 238 -30.36 -2.47 4.00
CA LEU A 238 -30.77 -3.81 3.56
C LEU A 238 -31.85 -4.44 4.46
N GLY A 239 -32.35 -3.73 5.48
CA GLY A 239 -33.35 -4.24 6.42
C GLY A 239 -32.81 -5.29 7.42
N ILE A 240 -31.52 -5.48 7.50
CA ILE A 240 -30.86 -6.40 8.43
C ILE A 240 -30.61 -5.61 9.72
N GLN A 241 -31.45 -5.85 10.75
CA GLN A 241 -31.20 -5.26 12.07
C GLN A 241 -30.04 -5.98 12.76
N PRO A 242 -29.17 -5.27 13.49
CA PRO A 242 -28.19 -5.94 14.36
C PRO A 242 -28.95 -6.78 15.39
N GLU A 243 -28.56 -8.03 15.54
CA GLU A 243 -29.04 -8.84 16.68
C GLU A 243 -28.66 -8.13 17.98
N ALA A 244 -29.64 -7.97 18.86
CA ALA A 244 -29.53 -7.21 20.12
C ALA A 244 -28.71 -7.97 21.17
#